data_b12ed72278a4d5acf33f5779034aa431
#
_entry.id   b12ed72278a4d5acf33f5779034aa431
#
_cell.length_a   1.000
_cell.length_b   1.000
_cell.length_c   1.000
_cell.angle_alpha   90.00
_cell.angle_beta   90.00
_cell.angle_gamma   90.00
#
_symmetry.space_group_name_H-M   'P 1'
#
loop_
_entity.id
_entity.type
_entity.pdbx_description
1 polymer ?
#
loop_
_entity_poly.entity_id
_entity_poly.type
_entity_poly.pdbx_seq_one_letter_code
_entity_poly.pdbx_strand_id
1 'polypeptide(L)'
;MVGALQRFDAADFRARAVRHRPEDEVTGPGPSYLAHGDHALNADMVLGIDQAALRDAAVLIPVIDDGNEARVILTQRTATLRKHSGQIAFPGGAVDPGDESVDFAAKREAQEEIGLDPAGALEA
;
A
#
# COMPACT_ATOMS: atom_id res chain seq x y z
N MET A 1 -36.11 2.23 -14.74
CA MET A 1 -35.08 1.48 -15.47
C MET A 1 -33.82 1.44 -14.60
N VAL A 2 -33.50 0.29 -14.08
CA VAL A 2 -32.24 0.13 -13.32
C VAL A 2 -31.14 0.01 -14.36
N GLY A 3 -30.26 1.01 -14.44
CA GLY A 3 -29.08 0.92 -15.28
C GLY A 3 -28.26 -0.32 -14.89
N ALA A 4 -27.74 -1.04 -15.86
CA ALA A 4 -26.82 -2.14 -15.60
C ALA A 4 -25.67 -1.58 -14.75
N LEU A 5 -25.46 -2.15 -13.57
CA LEU A 5 -24.29 -1.84 -12.74
C LEU A 5 -23.06 -2.16 -13.57
N GLN A 6 -22.35 -1.13 -13.96
CA GLN A 6 -21.08 -1.30 -14.67
C GLN A 6 -20.13 -2.05 -13.73
N ARG A 7 -19.78 -3.27 -14.08
CA ARG A 7 -18.80 -4.04 -13.32
C ARG A 7 -17.43 -3.45 -13.57
N PHE A 8 -16.67 -3.34 -12.51
CA PHE A 8 -15.31 -2.87 -12.53
C PHE A 8 -14.37 -4.08 -12.47
N ASP A 9 -13.71 -4.37 -13.56
CA ASP A 9 -12.80 -5.52 -13.68
C ASP A 9 -11.32 -5.11 -13.53
N ALA A 10 -10.42 -6.08 -13.59
CA ALA A 10 -9.00 -5.84 -13.46
C ALA A 10 -8.42 -5.02 -14.63
N ALA A 11 -9.00 -5.09 -15.81
CA ALA A 11 -8.59 -4.26 -16.94
C ALA A 11 -8.97 -2.80 -16.71
N ASP A 12 -10.16 -2.53 -16.17
CA ASP A 12 -10.56 -1.19 -15.73
C ASP A 12 -9.63 -0.65 -14.65
N PHE A 13 -9.25 -1.50 -13.70
CA PHE A 13 -8.30 -1.11 -12.67
C PHE A 13 -6.94 -0.72 -13.28
N ARG A 14 -6.37 -1.57 -14.14
CA ARG A 14 -5.09 -1.28 -14.80
C ARG A 14 -5.12 -0.01 -15.62
N ALA A 15 -6.21 0.24 -16.33
CA ALA A 15 -6.37 1.44 -17.15
C ALA A 15 -6.40 2.73 -16.32
N ARG A 16 -6.83 2.64 -15.06
CA ARG A 16 -6.95 3.78 -14.14
C ARG A 16 -5.79 3.90 -13.17
N ALA A 17 -5.08 2.81 -12.91
CA ALA A 17 -3.89 2.83 -12.07
C ALA A 17 -2.78 3.60 -12.78
N VAL A 18 -2.52 4.81 -12.32
CA VAL A 18 -1.42 5.62 -12.82
C VAL A 18 -0.18 5.29 -12.02
N ARG A 19 0.90 4.94 -12.71
CA ARG A 19 2.19 4.78 -12.07
C ARG A 19 2.71 6.15 -11.64
N HIS A 20 2.58 6.43 -10.37
CA HIS A 20 3.29 7.53 -9.74
C HIS A 20 4.67 7.04 -9.33
N ARG A 21 5.70 7.61 -9.93
CA ARG A 21 7.06 7.41 -9.45
C ARG A 21 7.36 8.48 -8.39
N PRO A 22 8.06 8.11 -7.30
CA PRO A 22 8.41 9.07 -6.25
C PRO A 22 9.13 10.32 -6.78
N GLU A 23 9.91 10.17 -7.84
CA GLU A 23 10.61 11.26 -8.50
C GLU A 23 9.68 12.26 -9.21
N ASP A 24 8.46 11.86 -9.54
CA ASP A 24 7.47 12.73 -10.21
C ASP A 24 6.71 13.64 -9.22
N GLU A 25 6.76 13.32 -7.92
CA GLU A 25 6.01 14.02 -6.88
C GLU A 25 6.82 15.04 -6.09
N VAL A 26 8.13 15.04 -6.20
CA VAL A 26 9.00 15.90 -5.38
C VAL A 26 9.37 17.17 -6.14
N THR A 27 8.48 18.14 -6.16
CA THR A 27 8.76 19.48 -6.72
C THR A 27 9.03 20.56 -5.66
N GLY A 28 9.19 20.19 -4.39
CA GLY A 28 9.37 21.12 -3.28
C GLY A 28 10.65 20.88 -2.46
N PRO A 29 11.19 21.92 -1.79
CA PRO A 29 12.28 21.77 -0.84
C PRO A 29 11.75 21.09 0.43
N GLY A 30 12.13 19.84 0.65
CA GLY A 30 11.81 19.12 1.86
C GLY A 30 11.75 17.61 1.67
N PRO A 31 11.80 16.86 2.76
CA PRO A 31 11.67 15.41 2.70
C PRO A 31 10.31 15.00 2.13
N SER A 32 10.29 14.01 1.23
CA SER A 32 9.08 13.54 0.54
C SER A 32 7.96 13.07 1.48
N TYR A 33 8.31 12.61 2.68
CA TYR A 33 7.31 12.20 3.68
C TYR A 33 6.47 13.36 4.23
N LEU A 34 6.91 14.60 4.06
CA LEU A 34 6.12 15.79 4.45
C LEU A 34 5.10 16.20 3.39
N ALA A 35 5.19 15.67 2.18
CA ALA A 35 4.27 16.02 1.10
C ALA A 35 2.89 15.37 1.28
N HIS A 36 2.86 14.12 1.74
CA HIS A 36 1.63 13.33 1.88
C HIS A 36 1.66 12.51 3.17
N GLY A 37 0.65 12.63 4.00
CA GLY A 37 0.51 11.86 5.22
C GLY A 37 -0.54 12.44 6.17
N ASP A 38 -0.86 11.72 7.22
CA ASP A 38 -1.88 12.10 8.21
C ASP A 38 -1.55 13.42 8.91
N HIS A 39 -0.28 13.83 8.94
CA HIS A 39 0.16 15.12 9.45
C HIS A 39 -0.36 16.30 8.62
N ALA A 40 -0.72 16.09 7.36
CA ALA A 40 -1.39 17.13 6.55
C ALA A 40 -2.78 17.49 7.12
N LEU A 41 -3.41 16.55 7.81
CA LEU A 41 -4.70 16.72 8.48
C LEU A 41 -4.54 17.15 9.95
N ASN A 42 -3.38 16.88 10.56
CA ASN A 42 -3.10 17.18 11.96
C ASN A 42 -1.64 17.64 12.13
N ALA A 43 -1.42 18.94 12.09
CA ALA A 43 -0.08 19.54 12.17
C ALA A 43 0.64 19.23 13.49
N ASP A 44 -0.09 18.95 14.58
CA ASP A 44 0.51 18.64 15.88
C ASP A 44 1.21 17.28 15.89
N MET A 45 0.88 16.38 14.97
CA MET A 45 1.57 15.09 14.82
C MET A 45 3.03 15.25 14.36
N VAL A 46 3.36 16.33 13.65
CA VAL A 46 4.71 16.55 13.12
C VAL A 46 5.72 16.83 14.26
N LEU A 47 5.27 17.48 15.32
CA LEU A 47 6.11 17.87 16.45
C LEU A 47 6.58 16.69 17.29
N GLY A 48 5.91 15.54 17.20
CA GLY A 48 6.25 14.31 17.94
C GLY A 48 7.00 13.27 17.10
N ILE A 49 7.29 13.54 15.83
CA ILE A 49 7.96 12.57 14.95
C ILE A 49 9.47 12.69 15.10
N ASP A 50 10.10 11.64 15.65
CA ASP A 50 11.54 11.48 15.57
C ASP A 50 11.91 11.02 14.15
N GLN A 51 12.46 11.94 13.37
CA GLN A 51 12.86 11.67 11.99
C GLN A 51 13.91 10.56 11.87
N ALA A 52 14.76 10.40 12.89
CA ALA A 52 15.76 9.34 12.94
C ALA A 52 15.15 7.95 13.15
N ALA A 53 13.91 7.89 13.67
CA ALA A 53 13.17 6.65 13.88
C ALA A 53 12.24 6.28 12.70
N LEU A 54 12.12 7.14 11.69
CA LEU A 54 11.33 6.85 10.50
C LEU A 54 12.01 5.75 9.67
N ARG A 55 11.22 4.79 9.25
CA ARG A 55 11.64 3.72 8.36
C ARG A 55 10.77 3.72 7.13
N ASP A 56 11.37 3.41 6.00
CA ASP A 56 10.61 3.17 4.78
C ASP A 56 9.70 1.96 4.96
N ALA A 57 8.50 2.07 4.46
CA ALA A 57 7.53 0.99 4.45
C ALA A 57 7.01 0.77 3.02
N ALA A 58 6.66 -0.47 2.75
CA ALA A 58 6.11 -0.88 1.48
C ALA A 58 4.74 -1.52 1.69
N VAL A 59 3.79 -1.14 0.86
CA VAL A 59 2.42 -1.65 0.89
C VAL A 59 2.06 -2.21 -0.47
N LEU A 60 1.50 -3.41 -0.48
CA LEU A 60 0.98 -4.04 -1.68
C LEU A 60 -0.53 -3.85 -1.76
N ILE A 61 -1.02 -3.43 -2.90
CA ILE A 61 -2.45 -3.44 -3.21
C ILE A 61 -2.73 -4.65 -4.12
N PRO A 62 -3.03 -5.83 -3.54
CA PRO A 62 -3.24 -7.03 -4.33
C PRO A 62 -4.64 -7.04 -4.92
N VAL A 63 -4.71 -7.08 -6.24
CA VAL A 63 -5.96 -7.14 -6.99
C VAL A 63 -6.11 -8.51 -7.62
N ILE A 64 -7.21 -9.18 -7.32
CA ILE A 64 -7.57 -10.46 -7.90
C ILE A 64 -8.34 -10.20 -9.20
N ASP A 65 -7.89 -10.83 -10.27
CA ASP A 65 -8.57 -10.87 -11.56
C ASP A 65 -9.25 -12.24 -11.72
N ASP A 66 -10.56 -12.29 -11.52
CA ASP A 66 -11.35 -13.50 -11.77
C ASP A 66 -12.11 -13.46 -13.10
N GLY A 67 -11.84 -12.44 -13.92
CA GLY A 67 -12.49 -12.24 -15.21
C GLY A 67 -13.85 -11.54 -15.14
N ASN A 68 -14.40 -11.31 -13.96
CA ASN A 68 -15.71 -10.67 -13.78
C ASN A 68 -15.60 -9.29 -13.10
N GLU A 69 -14.92 -9.25 -11.96
CA GLU A 69 -14.76 -8.03 -11.18
C GLU A 69 -13.39 -8.01 -10.51
N ALA A 70 -12.87 -6.81 -10.29
CA ALA A 70 -11.66 -6.62 -9.52
C ALA A 70 -11.98 -6.71 -8.03
N ARG A 71 -11.23 -7.53 -7.30
CA ARG A 71 -11.29 -7.64 -5.85
C ARG A 71 -9.95 -7.31 -5.25
N VAL A 72 -9.93 -6.65 -4.13
CA VAL A 72 -8.71 -6.38 -3.38
C VAL A 72 -8.64 -7.28 -2.14
N ILE A 73 -7.43 -7.67 -1.79
CA ILE A 73 -7.17 -8.41 -0.55
C ILE A 73 -6.78 -7.40 0.52
N LEU A 74 -7.45 -7.49 1.66
CA LEU A 74 -7.14 -6.72 2.85
C LEU A 74 -6.79 -7.67 3.99
N THR A 75 -5.89 -7.23 4.86
CA THR A 75 -5.54 -7.93 6.09
C THR A 75 -6.24 -7.29 7.28
N GLN A 76 -6.51 -8.10 8.29
CA GLN A 76 -6.98 -7.62 9.58
C GLN A 76 -5.95 -7.98 10.65
N ARG A 77 -5.46 -6.98 11.37
CA ARG A 77 -4.53 -7.23 12.47
C ARG A 77 -5.23 -7.99 13.59
N THR A 78 -4.51 -8.95 14.16
CA THR A 78 -5.05 -9.75 15.25
C THR A 78 -5.37 -8.90 16.47
N ALA A 79 -6.45 -9.24 17.17
CA ALA A 79 -6.90 -8.52 18.37
C ALA A 79 -5.93 -8.60 19.56
N THR A 80 -4.96 -9.51 19.52
CA THR A 80 -3.94 -9.71 20.56
C THR A 80 -2.80 -8.71 20.53
N LEU A 81 -2.65 -7.94 19.46
CA LEU A 81 -1.61 -6.92 19.35
C LEU A 81 -1.98 -5.67 20.15
N ARG A 82 -1.05 -5.16 20.95
CA ARG A 82 -1.27 -3.97 21.80
C ARG A 82 -1.51 -2.69 21.01
N LYS A 83 -1.06 -2.62 19.76
CA LYS A 83 -1.25 -1.46 18.87
C LYS A 83 -1.99 -1.88 17.62
N HIS A 84 -2.94 -1.04 17.21
CA HIS A 84 -3.71 -1.22 15.98
C HIS A 84 -4.48 -2.56 15.86
N SER A 85 -4.90 -3.10 17.01
CA SER A 85 -5.72 -4.31 17.09
C SER A 85 -6.99 -4.19 16.25
N GLY A 86 -7.28 -5.19 15.41
CA GLY A 86 -8.48 -5.23 14.58
C GLY A 86 -8.46 -4.28 13.37
N GLN A 87 -7.41 -3.50 13.17
CA GLN A 87 -7.29 -2.59 12.04
C GLN A 87 -7.20 -3.35 10.71
N ILE A 88 -7.97 -2.88 9.73
CA ILE A 88 -7.94 -3.40 8.37
C ILE A 88 -6.93 -2.57 7.56
N ALA A 89 -6.07 -3.26 6.82
CA ALA A 89 -5.03 -2.63 6.02
C ALA A 89 -4.67 -3.49 4.80
N PHE A 90 -4.02 -2.89 3.83
CA PHE A 90 -3.33 -3.65 2.80
C PHE A 90 -2.13 -4.39 3.39
N PRO A 91 -1.74 -5.57 2.83
CA PRO A 91 -0.51 -6.23 3.25
C PRO A 91 0.70 -5.33 3.01
N GLY A 92 1.59 -5.30 3.98
CA GLY A 92 2.79 -4.47 3.90
C GLY A 92 3.52 -4.39 5.23
N GLY A 93 4.66 -3.75 5.20
CA GLY A 93 5.51 -3.57 6.36
C GLY A 93 6.78 -2.79 6.06
N ALA A 94 7.72 -2.83 7.00
CA ALA A 94 8.98 -2.12 6.86
C ALA A 94 9.85 -2.69 5.73
N VAL A 95 10.53 -1.81 5.03
CA VAL A 95 11.58 -2.19 4.09
C VAL A 95 12.82 -2.58 4.90
N ASP A 96 13.29 -3.80 4.70
CA ASP A 96 14.50 -4.31 5.35
C ASP A 96 15.76 -3.96 4.55
N PRO A 97 16.93 -3.86 5.20
CA PRO A 97 18.18 -3.54 4.50
C PRO A 97 18.56 -4.55 3.39
N GLY A 98 18.05 -5.79 3.49
CA GLY A 98 18.26 -6.84 2.49
C GLY A 98 17.28 -6.83 1.32
N ASP A 99 16.25 -5.97 1.36
CA ASP A 99 15.29 -5.86 0.28
C ASP A 99 15.91 -5.10 -0.91
N GLU A 100 15.82 -5.69 -2.10
CA GLU A 100 16.41 -5.12 -3.32
C GLU A 100 15.67 -3.86 -3.78
N SER A 101 14.38 -3.75 -3.46
CA SER A 101 13.50 -2.65 -3.85
C SER A 101 12.29 -2.56 -2.94
N VAL A 102 11.56 -1.46 -3.04
CA VAL A 102 10.27 -1.28 -2.36
C VAL A 102 9.26 -2.32 -2.84
N ASP A 103 9.25 -2.60 -4.14
CA ASP A 103 8.37 -3.62 -4.74
C ASP A 103 8.67 -5.02 -4.18
N PHE A 104 9.95 -5.34 -4.03
CA PHE A 104 10.38 -6.59 -3.41
C PHE A 104 9.91 -6.69 -1.95
N ALA A 105 10.10 -5.62 -1.16
CA ALA A 105 9.66 -5.55 0.23
C ALA A 105 8.14 -5.75 0.36
N ALA A 106 7.35 -5.09 -0.49
CA ALA A 106 5.89 -5.22 -0.48
C ALA A 106 5.43 -6.66 -0.78
N LYS A 107 6.06 -7.32 -1.74
CA LYS A 107 5.77 -8.71 -2.08
C LYS A 107 6.21 -9.69 -0.99
N ARG A 108 7.37 -9.47 -0.39
CA ARG A 108 7.87 -10.27 0.74
C ARG A 108 6.91 -10.19 1.92
N GLU A 109 6.50 -8.99 2.31
CA GLU A 109 5.55 -8.79 3.40
C GLU A 109 4.19 -9.46 3.10
N ALA A 110 3.70 -9.36 1.87
CA ALA A 110 2.46 -10.02 1.47
C ALA A 110 2.59 -11.55 1.49
N GLN A 111 3.74 -12.10 1.15
CA GLN A 111 4.00 -13.53 1.28
C GLN A 111 3.98 -13.98 2.75
N GLU A 112 4.60 -13.21 3.63
CA GLU A 112 4.64 -13.49 5.07
C GLU A 112 3.25 -13.38 5.73
N GLU A 113 2.48 -12.37 5.37
CA GLU A 113 1.18 -12.09 6.03
C GLU A 113 0.03 -12.93 5.47
N ILE A 114 -0.04 -13.13 4.17
CA ILE A 114 -1.18 -13.77 3.49
C ILE A 114 -0.81 -14.95 2.60
N GLY A 115 0.47 -15.33 2.56
CA GLY A 115 0.94 -16.45 1.74
C GLY A 115 0.87 -16.19 0.24
N LEU A 116 0.90 -14.92 -0.19
CA LEU A 116 0.94 -14.58 -1.61
C LEU A 116 2.21 -15.13 -2.25
N ASP A 117 2.08 -15.82 -3.39
CA ASP A 117 3.23 -16.23 -4.18
C ASP A 117 3.74 -15.05 -5.03
N PRO A 118 4.93 -14.51 -4.74
CA PRO A 118 5.46 -13.37 -5.49
C PRO A 118 5.68 -13.67 -6.97
N ALA A 119 5.97 -14.95 -7.31
CA ALA A 119 6.20 -15.36 -8.69
C ALA A 119 4.93 -15.38 -9.54
N GLY A 120 3.75 -15.52 -8.90
CA GLY A 120 2.46 -15.48 -9.57
C GLY A 120 1.87 -14.08 -9.69
N ALA A 121 2.46 -13.08 -9.05
CA ALA A 121 1.96 -11.72 -9.09
C ALA A 121 2.44 -10.99 -10.36
N LEU A 122 1.47 -10.51 -11.13
CA LEU A 122 1.74 -9.63 -12.27
C LEU A 122 1.71 -8.17 -11.80
N GLU A 123 2.72 -7.42 -12.20
CA GLU A 123 2.76 -5.97 -11.92
C GLU A 123 1.85 -5.21 -12.89
N ALA A 124 1.14 -4.25 -12.36
CA ALA A 124 0.34 -3.34 -13.16
C ALA A 124 1.21 -2.16 -13.66
#